data_38529a63ee9081d0dbdf8a6c1a16e384
#
_entry.id   38529a63ee9081d0dbdf8a6c1a16e384
#
_cell.length_a   1.000
_cell.length_b   1.000
_cell.length_c   1.000
_cell.angle_alpha   90.00
_cell.angle_beta   90.00
_cell.angle_gamma   90.00
#
_symmetry.space_group_name_H-M   'P 1'
#
loop_
_entity.id
_entity.type
_entity.pdbx_description
1 polymer ?
#
loop_
_entity_poly.entity_id
_entity_poly.type
_entity_poly.pdbx_seq_one_letter_code
_entity_poly.pdbx_strand_id
1 'polypeptide(L)'
;MQFGVFTIGDVTTDPTTGKTPSEHERIKATVEIAKKAEEVGLDVFATGQHHNPPFAAPANPPILLAHLAAQTEKLQFSTATTLITTTDPVRIAEDYAYAQHLANGRLDLMMGRGNTGPVYPWFGQDIRKGIPLAIENYHLLRTLWREENVNWKGQFRTPLQNFTATPRPMDNVAPFVWHGSIRSTEIAEQAAFYGDGFFHNHIFWNIEHTAGMVNLYRQRFEHYGHGSADQAIVGLGGQFFAAETEKKAKDTFRPYFDNAPVYGHGPSMEDFTRMTPLTVGTPEQIIDRYLGYADHVGDYQRQLFLIDHAGLPLSAVLEQIEILGKEIVPVLRAEFERRRPAHVPSDPPTHASLVAEGPESPHRLIRPADLHAKDEK
;
A
#
# COMPACT_ATOMS: atom_id res chain seq x y z
N MET A 1 14.42 1.62 6.50
CA MET A 1 13.48 1.70 5.36
C MET A 1 12.99 0.32 5.03
N GLN A 2 11.69 0.17 4.82
CA GLN A 2 11.06 -1.10 4.46
C GLN A 2 10.98 -1.29 2.95
N PHE A 3 11.30 -2.50 2.51
CA PHE A 3 11.15 -2.95 1.13
C PHE A 3 10.22 -4.15 1.07
N GLY A 4 9.34 -4.16 0.08
CA GLY A 4 8.40 -5.26 -0.06
C GLY A 4 7.82 -5.40 -1.44
N VAL A 5 6.95 -6.38 -1.59
CA VAL A 5 6.22 -6.64 -2.82
C VAL A 5 4.73 -6.49 -2.59
N PHE A 6 4.00 -6.14 -3.63
CA PHE A 6 2.55 -6.17 -3.58
C PHE A 6 1.97 -6.84 -4.83
N THR A 7 0.80 -7.42 -4.66
CA THR A 7 0.03 -8.05 -5.72
C THR A 7 -1.29 -7.33 -5.95
N ILE A 8 -1.69 -7.24 -7.20
CA ILE A 8 -3.05 -6.83 -7.60
C ILE A 8 -3.96 -8.01 -7.86
N GLY A 9 -3.40 -9.23 -7.86
CA GLY A 9 -4.15 -10.48 -7.99
C GLY A 9 -4.81 -10.69 -9.34
N ASP A 10 -4.23 -10.19 -10.44
CA ASP A 10 -4.78 -10.39 -11.78
C ASP A 10 -4.66 -11.85 -12.24
N VAL A 11 -5.69 -12.31 -12.96
CA VAL A 11 -5.71 -13.61 -13.64
C VAL A 11 -5.54 -13.33 -15.13
N THR A 12 -4.30 -13.27 -15.55
CA THR A 12 -3.90 -12.86 -16.91
C THR A 12 -3.21 -14.02 -17.62
N THR A 13 -3.50 -14.19 -18.91
CA THR A 13 -2.89 -15.21 -19.76
C THR A 13 -1.39 -14.92 -19.93
N ASP A 14 -0.57 -15.95 -19.74
CA ASP A 14 0.85 -15.90 -20.15
C ASP A 14 0.95 -15.84 -21.67
N PRO A 15 1.43 -14.74 -22.24
CA PRO A 15 1.46 -14.57 -23.70
C PRO A 15 2.46 -15.49 -24.41
N THR A 16 3.39 -16.07 -23.67
CA THR A 16 4.44 -16.95 -24.24
C THR A 16 3.96 -18.40 -24.37
N THR A 17 3.02 -18.81 -23.53
CA THR A 17 2.51 -20.17 -23.48
C THR A 17 1.02 -20.27 -23.86
N GLY A 18 0.30 -19.16 -23.82
CA GLY A 18 -1.15 -19.11 -23.98
C GLY A 18 -1.93 -19.70 -22.80
N LYS A 19 -1.27 -20.05 -21.70
CA LYS A 19 -1.91 -20.59 -20.49
C LYS A 19 -2.45 -19.47 -19.60
N THR A 20 -3.72 -19.57 -19.22
CA THR A 20 -4.32 -18.73 -18.17
C THR A 20 -4.38 -19.55 -16.88
N PRO A 21 -3.83 -19.08 -15.76
CA PRO A 21 -3.97 -19.80 -14.50
C PRO A 21 -5.43 -19.81 -14.04
N SER A 22 -5.84 -20.88 -13.38
CA SER A 22 -7.09 -20.88 -12.63
C SER A 22 -7.02 -19.94 -11.43
N GLU A 23 -8.15 -19.50 -10.91
CA GLU A 23 -8.20 -18.72 -9.65
C GLU A 23 -7.51 -19.46 -8.49
N HIS A 24 -7.70 -20.79 -8.42
CA HIS A 24 -7.03 -21.62 -7.42
C HIS A 24 -5.51 -21.56 -7.56
N GLU A 25 -4.96 -21.75 -8.75
CA GLU A 25 -3.52 -21.65 -9.00
C GLU A 25 -3.01 -20.26 -8.65
N ARG A 26 -3.76 -19.21 -9.00
CA ARG A 26 -3.37 -17.82 -8.73
C ARG A 26 -3.36 -17.49 -7.25
N ILE A 27 -4.38 -17.93 -6.49
CA ILE A 27 -4.42 -17.76 -5.03
C ILE A 27 -3.25 -18.50 -4.37
N LYS A 28 -2.95 -19.73 -4.79
CA LYS A 28 -1.80 -20.48 -4.26
C LYS A 28 -0.46 -19.83 -4.62
N ALA A 29 -0.33 -19.31 -5.84
CA ALA A 29 0.85 -18.55 -6.24
C ALA A 29 1.08 -17.31 -5.34
N THR A 30 0.02 -16.61 -4.96
CA THR A 30 0.13 -15.45 -4.05
C THR A 30 0.69 -15.85 -2.67
N VAL A 31 0.34 -17.04 -2.18
CA VAL A 31 0.90 -17.57 -0.93
C VAL A 31 2.40 -17.84 -1.08
N GLU A 32 2.81 -18.49 -2.17
CA GLU A 32 4.24 -18.76 -2.41
C GLU A 32 5.06 -17.48 -2.63
N ILE A 33 4.49 -16.45 -3.26
CA ILE A 33 5.10 -15.13 -3.41
C ILE A 33 5.39 -14.50 -2.04
N ALA A 34 4.41 -14.51 -1.13
CA ALA A 34 4.59 -13.95 0.21
C ALA A 34 5.65 -14.71 1.02
N LYS A 35 5.64 -16.04 0.95
CA LYS A 35 6.65 -16.88 1.61
C LYS A 35 8.06 -16.63 1.05
N LYS A 36 8.18 -16.51 -0.27
CA LYS A 36 9.46 -16.18 -0.92
C LYS A 36 9.96 -14.79 -0.54
N ALA A 37 9.06 -13.81 -0.38
CA ALA A 37 9.42 -12.49 0.09
C ALA A 37 10.06 -12.53 1.49
N GLU A 38 9.48 -13.31 2.43
CA GLU A 38 10.09 -13.51 3.75
C GLU A 38 11.44 -14.25 3.66
N GLU A 39 11.52 -15.30 2.86
CA GLU A 39 12.73 -16.12 2.68
C GLU A 39 13.93 -15.29 2.25
N VAL A 40 13.73 -14.34 1.35
CA VAL A 40 14.81 -13.47 0.83
C VAL A 40 15.04 -12.20 1.66
N GLY A 41 14.33 -12.05 2.80
CA GLY A 41 14.53 -10.95 3.73
C GLY A 41 13.85 -9.62 3.33
N LEU A 42 12.77 -9.67 2.56
CA LEU A 42 11.91 -8.52 2.38
C LEU A 42 11.08 -8.25 3.63
N ASP A 43 10.72 -6.98 3.85
CA ASP A 43 10.05 -6.56 5.08
C ASP A 43 8.53 -6.66 4.98
N VAL A 44 7.96 -6.46 3.78
CA VAL A 44 6.51 -6.27 3.61
C VAL A 44 5.96 -7.09 2.44
N PHE A 45 4.81 -7.71 2.68
CA PHE A 45 3.92 -8.19 1.61
C PHE A 45 2.59 -7.44 1.69
N ALA A 46 2.14 -6.90 0.56
CA ALA A 46 0.87 -6.20 0.47
C ALA A 46 -0.04 -6.81 -0.60
N THR A 47 -1.35 -6.67 -0.40
CA THR A 47 -2.34 -7.16 -1.35
C THR A 47 -3.43 -6.13 -1.60
N GLY A 48 -3.81 -5.97 -2.88
CA GLY A 48 -4.92 -5.11 -3.27
C GLY A 48 -6.29 -5.74 -2.97
N GLN A 49 -7.35 -4.96 -3.16
CA GLN A 49 -8.73 -5.42 -3.14
C GLN A 49 -9.40 -5.07 -4.46
N HIS A 50 -9.81 -6.09 -5.20
CA HIS A 50 -10.48 -5.93 -6.49
C HIS A 50 -11.71 -6.84 -6.56
N HIS A 51 -12.75 -6.39 -7.27
CA HIS A 51 -14.03 -7.09 -7.37
C HIS A 51 -14.46 -7.36 -8.82
N ASN A 52 -13.61 -7.09 -9.79
CA ASN A 52 -13.92 -7.26 -11.21
C ASN A 52 -12.80 -8.00 -11.95
N PRO A 53 -13.11 -8.80 -12.96
CA PRO A 53 -12.08 -9.38 -13.83
C PRO A 53 -11.21 -8.28 -14.48
N PRO A 54 -9.92 -8.54 -14.74
CA PRO A 54 -9.20 -9.78 -14.47
C PRO A 54 -8.65 -9.90 -13.04
N PHE A 55 -8.97 -8.99 -12.14
CA PHE A 55 -8.45 -8.93 -10.77
C PHE A 55 -9.31 -9.81 -9.84
N ALA A 56 -9.29 -11.12 -10.04
CA ALA A 56 -10.13 -12.03 -9.29
C ALA A 56 -9.61 -12.36 -7.88
N ALA A 57 -8.36 -12.13 -7.61
CA ALA A 57 -7.74 -12.40 -6.31
C ALA A 57 -6.85 -11.23 -5.89
N PRO A 58 -6.97 -10.72 -4.66
CA PRO A 58 -7.93 -11.09 -3.64
C PRO A 58 -9.15 -10.16 -3.57
N ALA A 59 -10.34 -10.72 -3.49
CA ALA A 59 -11.55 -9.95 -3.20
C ALA A 59 -11.70 -9.65 -1.69
N ASN A 60 -11.00 -10.41 -0.83
CA ASN A 60 -11.05 -10.26 0.63
C ASN A 60 -9.63 -10.32 1.25
N PRO A 61 -8.93 -9.19 1.33
CA PRO A 61 -7.59 -9.14 1.90
C PRO A 61 -7.45 -9.71 3.31
N PRO A 62 -8.35 -9.47 4.29
CA PRO A 62 -8.19 -10.00 5.65
C PRO A 62 -8.06 -11.51 5.70
N ILE A 63 -8.80 -12.25 4.88
CA ILE A 63 -8.73 -13.71 4.84
C ILE A 63 -7.34 -14.18 4.36
N LEU A 64 -6.84 -13.57 3.27
CA LEU A 64 -5.51 -13.91 2.75
C LEU A 64 -4.42 -13.58 3.76
N LEU A 65 -4.45 -12.37 4.33
CA LEU A 65 -3.43 -11.92 5.28
C LEU A 65 -3.42 -12.78 6.56
N ALA A 66 -4.59 -13.18 7.08
CA ALA A 66 -4.68 -14.11 8.22
C ALA A 66 -4.07 -15.49 7.89
N HIS A 67 -4.31 -16.00 6.67
CA HIS A 67 -3.71 -17.25 6.22
C HIS A 67 -2.17 -17.15 6.12
N LEU A 68 -1.66 -16.04 5.58
CA LEU A 68 -0.22 -15.80 5.46
C LEU A 68 0.44 -15.60 6.82
N ALA A 69 -0.22 -14.93 7.77
CA ALA A 69 0.28 -14.72 9.11
C ALA A 69 0.59 -16.03 9.85
N ALA A 70 -0.19 -17.09 9.56
CA ALA A 70 0.04 -18.42 10.12
C ALA A 70 1.20 -19.20 9.45
N GLN A 71 1.74 -18.71 8.34
CA GLN A 71 2.79 -19.37 7.55
C GLN A 71 4.11 -18.60 7.53
N THR A 72 4.16 -17.44 8.21
CA THR A 72 5.31 -16.54 8.24
C THR A 72 5.58 -16.07 9.66
N GLU A 73 6.81 -15.67 9.95
CA GLU A 73 7.22 -15.28 11.29
C GLU A 73 7.55 -13.79 11.42
N LYS A 74 8.09 -13.17 10.38
CA LYS A 74 8.65 -11.80 10.43
C LYS A 74 7.98 -10.82 9.46
N LEU A 75 7.43 -11.34 8.36
CA LEU A 75 6.88 -10.53 7.29
C LEU A 75 5.75 -9.63 7.81
N GLN A 76 5.88 -8.33 7.57
CA GLN A 76 4.83 -7.34 7.81
C GLN A 76 3.78 -7.46 6.71
N PHE A 77 2.51 -7.40 7.08
CA PHE A 77 1.40 -7.41 6.14
C PHE A 77 0.82 -6.01 5.95
N SER A 78 0.42 -5.73 4.71
CA SER A 78 -0.27 -4.50 4.36
C SER A 78 -1.37 -4.75 3.33
N THR A 79 -2.22 -3.77 3.13
CA THR A 79 -3.12 -3.75 1.98
C THR A 79 -2.65 -2.72 0.94
N ALA A 80 -3.04 -2.90 -0.32
CA ALA A 80 -2.61 -2.00 -1.39
C ALA A 80 -3.68 -1.89 -2.52
N THR A 81 -4.94 -1.55 -2.13
CA THR A 81 -5.47 -0.97 -0.89
C THR A 81 -6.71 -1.71 -0.39
N THR A 82 -7.12 -1.50 0.87
CA THR A 82 -8.50 -1.79 1.32
C THR A 82 -9.44 -0.73 0.78
N LEU A 83 -10.53 -1.15 0.12
CA LEU A 83 -11.50 -0.23 -0.47
C LEU A 83 -12.51 0.26 0.58
N ILE A 84 -12.21 1.39 1.20
CA ILE A 84 -13.04 1.96 2.27
C ILE A 84 -14.41 2.49 1.78
N THR A 85 -14.60 2.58 0.47
CA THR A 85 -15.85 3.03 -0.14
C THR A 85 -16.84 1.90 -0.42
N THR A 86 -16.35 0.66 -0.54
CA THR A 86 -17.18 -0.51 -0.85
C THR A 86 -17.24 -1.51 0.31
N THR A 87 -16.42 -1.31 1.34
CA THR A 87 -16.46 -2.10 2.59
C THR A 87 -16.94 -1.22 3.74
N ASP A 88 -17.92 -1.70 4.52
CA ASP A 88 -18.44 -0.96 5.67
C ASP A 88 -17.35 -0.76 6.73
N PRO A 89 -17.20 0.46 7.31
CA PRO A 89 -16.18 0.74 8.31
C PRO A 89 -16.26 -0.16 9.55
N VAL A 90 -17.45 -0.63 9.94
CA VAL A 90 -17.61 -1.61 11.03
C VAL A 90 -16.91 -2.91 10.67
N ARG A 91 -17.11 -3.42 9.44
CA ARG A 91 -16.43 -4.64 8.99
C ARG A 91 -14.91 -4.46 8.90
N ILE A 92 -14.46 -3.32 8.43
CA ILE A 92 -13.02 -3.01 8.40
C ILE A 92 -12.47 -3.00 9.83
N ALA A 93 -13.18 -2.37 10.78
CA ALA A 93 -12.75 -2.30 12.17
C ALA A 93 -12.62 -3.69 12.81
N GLU A 94 -13.60 -4.55 12.62
CA GLU A 94 -13.63 -5.91 13.17
C GLU A 94 -12.62 -6.84 12.50
N ASP A 95 -12.65 -6.94 11.16
CA ASP A 95 -11.85 -7.88 10.39
C ASP A 95 -10.35 -7.61 10.55
N TYR A 96 -9.94 -6.34 10.55
CA TYR A 96 -8.52 -6.01 10.67
C TYR A 96 -8.01 -5.97 12.11
N ALA A 97 -8.87 -5.70 13.10
CA ALA A 97 -8.50 -5.95 14.48
C ALA A 97 -8.26 -7.45 14.71
N TYR A 98 -9.15 -8.30 14.16
CA TYR A 98 -8.98 -9.75 14.24
C TYR A 98 -7.69 -10.22 13.54
N ALA A 99 -7.43 -9.73 12.32
CA ALA A 99 -6.21 -10.04 11.57
C ALA A 99 -4.94 -9.56 12.28
N GLN A 100 -4.99 -8.39 12.97
CA GLN A 100 -3.88 -7.88 13.77
C GLN A 100 -3.49 -8.84 14.90
N HIS A 101 -4.48 -9.38 15.63
CA HIS A 101 -4.25 -10.40 16.66
C HIS A 101 -3.63 -11.67 16.07
N LEU A 102 -4.14 -12.18 14.94
CA LEU A 102 -3.61 -13.36 14.29
C LEU A 102 -2.19 -13.17 13.76
N ALA A 103 -1.86 -11.97 13.34
CA ALA A 103 -0.54 -11.59 12.84
C ALA A 103 0.43 -11.15 13.94
N ASN A 104 0.05 -11.22 15.22
CA ASN A 104 0.85 -10.72 16.34
C ASN A 104 1.37 -9.28 16.11
N GLY A 105 0.48 -8.40 15.67
CA GLY A 105 0.79 -6.99 15.40
C GLY A 105 1.50 -6.71 14.08
N ARG A 106 1.90 -7.71 13.28
CA ARG A 106 2.56 -7.55 11.98
C ARG A 106 1.59 -7.13 10.88
N LEU A 107 0.80 -6.09 11.13
CA LEU A 107 -0.22 -5.59 10.21
C LEU A 107 -0.27 -4.07 10.22
N ASP A 108 -0.26 -3.48 9.06
CA ASP A 108 -0.72 -2.12 8.81
C ASP A 108 -1.71 -2.09 7.64
N LEU A 109 -2.37 -0.97 7.42
CA LEU A 109 -3.43 -0.88 6.42
C LEU A 109 -3.19 0.29 5.49
N MET A 110 -3.37 0.06 4.20
CA MET A 110 -3.46 1.16 3.24
C MET A 110 -4.91 1.31 2.78
N MET A 111 -5.51 2.44 3.11
CA MET A 111 -6.86 2.79 2.71
C MET A 111 -6.87 3.38 1.31
N GLY A 112 -7.77 2.91 0.49
CA GLY A 112 -8.00 3.42 -0.86
C GLY A 112 -9.47 3.66 -1.14
N ARG A 113 -9.72 4.69 -1.95
CA ARG A 113 -11.07 5.01 -2.42
C ARG A 113 -11.58 4.01 -3.47
N GLY A 114 -10.67 3.35 -4.20
CA GLY A 114 -11.01 2.64 -5.43
C GLY A 114 -11.33 3.61 -6.58
N ASN A 115 -11.00 3.19 -7.80
CA ASN A 115 -11.17 4.02 -9.01
C ASN A 115 -11.96 3.29 -10.12
N THR A 116 -12.44 2.09 -9.85
CA THR A 116 -13.18 1.26 -10.83
C THR A 116 -14.66 1.58 -10.76
N GLY A 117 -15.14 2.40 -11.71
CA GLY A 117 -16.52 2.88 -11.74
C GLY A 117 -17.60 1.80 -11.63
N PRO A 118 -17.52 0.69 -12.40
CA PRO A 118 -18.52 -0.39 -12.34
C PRO A 118 -18.63 -1.09 -10.98
N VAL A 119 -17.61 -1.04 -10.13
CA VAL A 119 -17.61 -1.70 -8.82
C VAL A 119 -18.55 -1.00 -7.84
N TYR A 120 -18.60 0.33 -7.86
CA TYR A 120 -19.39 1.10 -6.89
C TYR A 120 -20.87 0.71 -6.83
N PRO A 121 -21.62 0.63 -7.95
CA PRO A 121 -23.02 0.22 -7.91
C PRO A 121 -23.25 -1.19 -7.35
N TRP A 122 -22.29 -2.12 -7.50
CA TRP A 122 -22.41 -3.47 -6.94
C TRP A 122 -22.46 -3.48 -5.42
N PHE A 123 -21.90 -2.45 -4.79
CA PHE A 123 -21.93 -2.25 -3.34
C PHE A 123 -22.87 -1.11 -2.92
N GLY A 124 -23.82 -0.71 -3.80
CA GLY A 124 -24.81 0.32 -3.50
C GLY A 124 -24.25 1.73 -3.39
N GLN A 125 -23.07 1.98 -3.99
CA GLN A 125 -22.37 3.27 -3.90
C GLN A 125 -22.33 4.01 -5.24
N ASP A 126 -21.97 5.29 -5.20
CA ASP A 126 -21.79 6.15 -6.36
C ASP A 126 -20.35 6.70 -6.37
N ILE A 127 -19.59 6.40 -7.42
CA ILE A 127 -18.19 6.84 -7.57
C ILE A 127 -18.04 8.37 -7.54
N ARG A 128 -19.06 9.13 -7.96
CA ARG A 128 -19.06 10.60 -7.92
C ARG A 128 -18.99 11.14 -6.49
N LYS A 129 -19.44 10.34 -5.52
CA LYS A 129 -19.37 10.64 -4.08
C LYS A 129 -18.19 9.92 -3.40
N GLY A 130 -17.31 9.26 -4.16
CA GLY A 130 -16.28 8.38 -3.62
C GLY A 130 -15.29 9.08 -2.68
N ILE A 131 -14.95 10.35 -2.90
CA ILE A 131 -14.04 11.08 -2.00
C ILE A 131 -14.73 11.42 -0.67
N PRO A 132 -15.89 12.13 -0.62
CA PRO A 132 -16.54 12.39 0.66
C PRO A 132 -16.96 11.12 1.40
N LEU A 133 -17.35 10.06 0.69
CA LEU A 133 -17.61 8.74 1.28
C LEU A 133 -16.35 8.15 1.95
N ALA A 134 -15.21 8.20 1.27
CA ALA A 134 -13.95 7.70 1.83
C ALA A 134 -13.54 8.47 3.09
N ILE A 135 -13.69 9.79 3.07
CA ILE A 135 -13.37 10.67 4.21
C ILE A 135 -14.28 10.35 5.41
N GLU A 136 -15.59 10.28 5.21
CA GLU A 136 -16.54 9.96 6.27
C GLU A 136 -16.32 8.56 6.86
N ASN A 137 -16.12 7.57 5.99
CA ASN A 137 -15.90 6.20 6.43
C ASN A 137 -14.59 6.03 7.19
N TYR A 138 -13.55 6.77 6.80
CA TYR A 138 -12.28 6.72 7.54
C TYR A 138 -12.40 7.37 8.92
N HIS A 139 -13.12 8.47 9.02
CA HIS A 139 -13.42 9.09 10.30
C HIS A 139 -14.15 8.10 11.24
N LEU A 140 -15.19 7.44 10.75
CA LEU A 140 -15.91 6.43 11.54
C LEU A 140 -14.97 5.25 11.93
N LEU A 141 -14.14 4.75 11.00
CA LEU A 141 -13.22 3.67 11.30
C LEU A 141 -12.27 4.02 12.46
N ARG A 142 -11.69 5.22 12.42
CA ARG A 142 -10.82 5.70 13.51
C ARG A 142 -11.57 5.77 14.85
N THR A 143 -12.80 6.27 14.84
CA THR A 143 -13.67 6.32 16.02
C THR A 143 -13.93 4.92 16.57
N LEU A 144 -14.29 3.97 15.71
CA LEU A 144 -14.57 2.58 16.11
C LEU A 144 -13.37 1.87 16.77
N TRP A 145 -12.16 2.16 16.34
CA TRP A 145 -10.95 1.57 16.94
C TRP A 145 -10.55 2.20 18.28
N ARG A 146 -10.95 3.43 18.54
CA ARG A 146 -10.51 4.23 19.69
C ARG A 146 -11.54 4.34 20.81
N GLU A 147 -12.83 4.29 20.45
CA GLU A 147 -13.92 4.55 21.36
C GLU A 147 -14.80 3.31 21.55
N GLU A 148 -15.44 3.25 22.70
CA GLU A 148 -16.52 2.32 23.03
C GLU A 148 -17.85 3.09 23.04
N ASN A 149 -18.97 2.36 22.92
CA ASN A 149 -20.31 2.92 22.96
C ASN A 149 -20.52 4.06 21.93
N VAL A 150 -19.99 3.85 20.72
CA VAL A 150 -20.01 4.83 19.64
C VAL A 150 -21.42 5.13 19.20
N ASN A 151 -21.77 6.42 19.16
CA ASN A 151 -22.96 6.93 18.53
C ASN A 151 -22.56 7.70 17.27
N TRP A 152 -23.00 7.23 16.12
CA TRP A 152 -22.61 7.78 14.82
C TRP A 152 -23.83 8.15 13.99
N LYS A 153 -23.76 9.31 13.33
CA LYS A 153 -24.72 9.75 12.34
C LYS A 153 -23.98 10.46 11.22
N GLY A 154 -23.83 9.80 10.08
CA GLY A 154 -23.18 10.34 8.87
C GLY A 154 -24.18 10.43 7.70
N GLN A 155 -23.64 10.70 6.51
CA GLN A 155 -24.41 10.81 5.27
C GLN A 155 -24.54 9.48 4.51
N PHE A 156 -23.56 8.57 4.67
CA PHE A 156 -23.39 7.44 3.78
C PHE A 156 -23.78 6.08 4.36
N ARG A 157 -23.98 5.99 5.65
CA ARG A 157 -24.44 4.75 6.28
C ARG A 157 -25.51 4.99 7.35
N THR A 158 -26.20 3.93 7.71
CA THR A 158 -27.16 3.95 8.83
C THR A 158 -26.48 4.33 10.14
N PRO A 159 -27.14 5.12 11.01
CA PRO A 159 -26.60 5.50 12.31
C PRO A 159 -26.23 4.29 13.18
N LEU A 160 -25.18 4.45 13.99
CA LEU A 160 -24.85 3.56 15.10
C LEU A 160 -25.37 4.16 16.41
N GLN A 161 -25.81 3.29 17.31
CA GLN A 161 -26.25 3.68 18.65
C GLN A 161 -25.60 2.74 19.66
N ASN A 162 -24.79 3.31 20.56
CA ASN A 162 -24.12 2.58 21.63
C ASN A 162 -23.37 1.35 21.15
N PHE A 163 -22.63 1.48 20.02
CA PHE A 163 -21.94 0.38 19.36
C PHE A 163 -20.47 0.34 19.77
N THR A 164 -19.99 -0.85 20.13
CA THR A 164 -18.57 -1.11 20.36
C THR A 164 -18.09 -2.17 19.37
N ALA A 165 -17.11 -1.83 18.54
CA ALA A 165 -16.50 -2.80 17.63
C ALA A 165 -15.66 -3.84 18.40
N THR A 166 -15.85 -5.11 18.07
CA THR A 166 -15.10 -6.23 18.67
C THR A 166 -14.63 -7.23 17.61
N PRO A 167 -13.39 -7.79 17.75
CA PRO A 167 -12.45 -7.52 18.83
C PRO A 167 -11.91 -6.08 18.81
N ARG A 168 -11.44 -5.62 19.97
CA ARG A 168 -10.67 -4.37 20.02
C ARG A 168 -9.32 -4.58 19.34
N PRO A 169 -8.69 -3.53 18.80
CA PRO A 169 -7.30 -3.64 18.33
C PRO A 169 -6.38 -4.22 19.41
N MET A 170 -5.38 -4.99 19.00
CA MET A 170 -4.40 -5.59 19.89
C MET A 170 -3.75 -4.50 20.76
N ASP A 171 -3.64 -4.74 22.07
CA ASP A 171 -3.14 -3.78 23.08
C ASP A 171 -3.88 -2.41 23.07
N ASN A 172 -5.10 -2.37 22.54
CA ASN A 172 -5.86 -1.14 22.26
C ASN A 172 -5.10 -0.15 21.35
N VAL A 173 -4.23 -0.66 20.50
CA VAL A 173 -3.45 0.11 19.52
C VAL A 173 -3.91 -0.25 18.11
N ALA A 174 -4.58 0.68 17.46
CA ALA A 174 -4.99 0.51 16.07
C ALA A 174 -3.79 0.23 15.16
N PRO A 175 -3.96 -0.60 14.11
CA PRO A 175 -2.94 -0.72 13.09
C PRO A 175 -2.55 0.64 12.52
N PHE A 176 -1.28 0.83 12.17
CA PHE A 176 -0.85 2.03 11.45
C PHE A 176 -1.58 2.12 10.11
N VAL A 177 -1.96 3.31 9.71
CA VAL A 177 -2.72 3.52 8.47
C VAL A 177 -1.92 4.34 7.47
N TRP A 178 -1.97 3.90 6.23
CA TRP A 178 -1.54 4.62 5.06
C TRP A 178 -2.76 5.07 4.26
N HIS A 179 -2.67 6.24 3.65
CA HIS A 179 -3.65 6.68 2.66
C HIS A 179 -3.05 6.54 1.26
N GLY A 180 -3.63 5.63 0.47
CA GLY A 180 -3.23 5.39 -0.91
C GLY A 180 -3.91 6.38 -1.85
N SER A 181 -3.14 7.25 -2.48
CA SER A 181 -3.65 8.15 -3.50
C SER A 181 -2.64 8.37 -4.62
N ILE A 182 -3.17 8.45 -5.86
CA ILE A 182 -2.36 8.77 -7.04
C ILE A 182 -2.50 10.25 -7.43
N ARG A 183 -3.68 10.86 -7.19
CA ARG A 183 -3.99 12.22 -7.66
C ARG A 183 -5.00 12.99 -6.82
N SER A 184 -5.61 12.37 -5.83
CA SER A 184 -6.59 13.06 -4.98
C SER A 184 -5.85 13.81 -3.89
N THR A 185 -5.81 15.14 -4.02
CA THR A 185 -5.21 16.04 -3.03
C THR A 185 -5.93 15.97 -1.69
N GLU A 186 -7.26 15.74 -1.69
CA GLU A 186 -8.09 15.58 -0.50
C GLU A 186 -7.67 14.36 0.33
N ILE A 187 -7.20 13.32 -0.32
CA ILE A 187 -6.72 12.10 0.39
C ILE A 187 -5.32 12.35 0.97
N ALA A 188 -4.46 13.08 0.28
CA ALA A 188 -3.16 13.51 0.85
C ALA A 188 -3.36 14.45 2.04
N GLU A 189 -4.33 15.37 1.94
CA GLU A 189 -4.75 16.24 3.02
C GLU A 189 -5.26 15.44 4.23
N GLN A 190 -6.11 14.43 4.00
CA GLN A 190 -6.62 13.57 5.06
C GLN A 190 -5.49 12.80 5.77
N ALA A 191 -4.53 12.25 5.03
CA ALA A 191 -3.37 11.60 5.61
C ALA A 191 -2.61 12.54 6.55
N ALA A 192 -2.33 13.74 6.07
CA ALA A 192 -1.64 14.77 6.85
C ALA A 192 -2.44 15.23 8.07
N PHE A 193 -3.75 15.43 7.91
CA PHE A 193 -4.65 15.85 9.00
C PHE A 193 -4.61 14.90 10.19
N TYR A 194 -4.56 13.59 9.93
CA TYR A 194 -4.52 12.58 10.99
C TYR A 194 -3.10 12.19 11.43
N GLY A 195 -2.05 12.69 10.78
CA GLY A 195 -0.68 12.26 11.02
C GLY A 195 -0.40 10.83 10.56
N ASP A 196 -1.24 10.30 9.67
CA ASP A 196 -1.10 8.97 9.07
C ASP A 196 -0.09 8.96 7.92
N GLY A 197 0.35 7.79 7.46
CA GLY A 197 1.24 7.66 6.33
C GLY A 197 0.56 8.00 4.98
N PHE A 198 1.32 8.55 4.05
CA PHE A 198 0.87 8.76 2.68
C PHE A 198 1.61 7.82 1.73
N PHE A 199 0.86 7.02 0.98
CA PHE A 199 1.41 6.11 -0.01
C PHE A 199 1.03 6.56 -1.42
N HIS A 200 2.02 6.96 -2.21
CA HIS A 200 1.82 7.32 -3.60
C HIS A 200 2.18 6.14 -4.52
N ASN A 201 1.17 5.44 -5.01
CA ASN A 201 1.39 4.36 -5.97
C ASN A 201 1.61 4.95 -7.37
N HIS A 202 2.83 5.38 -7.66
CA HIS A 202 3.16 6.12 -8.87
C HIS A 202 3.43 5.24 -10.10
N ILE A 203 3.05 3.97 -10.09
CA ILE A 203 3.39 3.00 -11.15
C ILE A 203 2.99 3.41 -12.58
N PHE A 204 2.13 4.41 -12.73
CA PHE A 204 1.70 4.98 -14.02
C PHE A 204 2.01 6.48 -14.17
N TRP A 205 2.77 7.07 -13.25
CA TRP A 205 3.00 8.52 -13.20
C TRP A 205 4.48 8.85 -13.21
N ASN A 206 4.80 10.04 -13.72
CA ASN A 206 6.16 10.56 -13.68
C ASN A 206 6.54 11.00 -12.26
N ILE A 207 7.84 11.16 -12.05
CA ILE A 207 8.38 11.48 -10.73
C ILE A 207 8.04 12.90 -10.28
N GLU A 208 7.85 13.84 -11.21
CA GLU A 208 7.50 15.23 -10.91
C GLU A 208 6.09 15.31 -10.31
N HIS A 209 5.13 14.56 -10.86
CA HIS A 209 3.79 14.47 -10.27
C HIS A 209 3.85 13.85 -8.88
N THR A 210 4.62 12.78 -8.70
CA THR A 210 4.83 12.13 -7.41
C THR A 210 5.43 13.09 -6.40
N ALA A 211 6.47 13.83 -6.76
CA ALA A 211 7.10 14.84 -5.92
C ALA A 211 6.10 15.93 -5.51
N GLY A 212 5.25 16.38 -6.43
CA GLY A 212 4.20 17.35 -6.13
C GLY A 212 3.21 16.86 -5.07
N MET A 213 2.74 15.62 -5.18
CA MET A 213 1.81 15.01 -4.22
C MET A 213 2.46 14.77 -2.84
N VAL A 214 3.70 14.28 -2.82
CA VAL A 214 4.47 14.08 -1.59
C VAL A 214 4.75 15.40 -0.89
N ASN A 215 5.14 16.44 -1.63
CA ASN A 215 5.38 17.75 -1.06
C ASN A 215 4.11 18.38 -0.48
N LEU A 216 2.95 18.23 -1.15
CA LEU A 216 1.67 18.66 -0.59
C LEU A 216 1.42 17.98 0.76
N TYR A 217 1.51 16.65 0.81
CA TYR A 217 1.30 15.89 2.04
C TYR A 217 2.25 16.35 3.16
N ARG A 218 3.54 16.52 2.88
CA ARG A 218 4.56 16.94 3.86
C ARG A 218 4.29 18.33 4.42
N GLN A 219 3.95 19.29 3.57
CA GLN A 219 3.61 20.65 3.99
C GLN A 219 2.36 20.67 4.88
N ARG A 220 1.38 19.84 4.57
CA ARG A 220 0.15 19.74 5.37
C ARG A 220 0.40 19.00 6.68
N PHE A 221 1.25 17.97 6.70
CA PHE A 221 1.66 17.27 7.91
C PHE A 221 2.33 18.24 8.92
N GLU A 222 3.25 19.07 8.46
CA GLU A 222 3.88 20.11 9.27
C GLU A 222 2.86 21.18 9.72
N HIS A 223 1.98 21.61 8.83
CA HIS A 223 0.90 22.56 9.13
C HIS A 223 0.00 22.08 10.28
N TYR A 224 -0.35 20.77 10.31
CA TYR A 224 -1.14 20.19 11.39
C TYR A 224 -0.35 19.89 12.66
N GLY A 225 0.95 20.15 12.69
CA GLY A 225 1.79 20.09 13.89
C GLY A 225 2.22 18.67 14.29
N HIS A 226 2.26 17.74 13.35
CA HIS A 226 2.71 16.36 13.60
C HIS A 226 4.24 16.21 13.59
N GLY A 227 4.98 17.24 13.22
CA GLY A 227 6.43 17.28 13.12
C GLY A 227 6.88 18.13 11.94
N SER A 228 8.19 18.13 11.64
CA SER A 228 8.70 18.77 10.42
C SER A 228 8.30 17.98 9.17
N ALA A 229 8.26 18.66 8.03
CA ALA A 229 7.81 18.09 6.76
C ALA A 229 8.57 16.80 6.36
N ASP A 230 9.86 16.70 6.68
CA ASP A 230 10.70 15.55 6.39
C ASP A 230 10.52 14.36 7.36
N GLN A 231 9.82 14.57 8.48
CA GLN A 231 9.43 13.49 9.39
C GLN A 231 8.14 12.77 8.98
N ALA A 232 7.43 13.32 8.00
CA ALA A 232 6.21 12.72 7.48
C ALA A 232 6.48 11.37 6.80
N ILE A 233 5.67 10.37 7.13
CA ILE A 233 5.85 8.98 6.67
C ILE A 233 5.33 8.81 5.24
N VAL A 234 6.23 8.54 4.32
CA VAL A 234 5.95 8.40 2.88
C VAL A 234 6.27 6.99 2.41
N GLY A 235 5.41 6.44 1.55
CA GLY A 235 5.64 5.19 0.84
C GLY A 235 5.44 5.37 -0.67
N LEU A 236 6.20 4.63 -1.46
CA LEU A 236 6.13 4.66 -2.91
C LEU A 236 5.87 3.27 -3.49
N GLY A 237 5.09 3.21 -4.57
CA GLY A 237 4.97 2.05 -5.43
C GLY A 237 6.11 2.01 -6.45
N GLY A 238 6.30 0.85 -7.08
CA GLY A 238 7.26 0.67 -8.14
C GLY A 238 7.03 -0.63 -8.89
N GLN A 239 7.77 -0.85 -9.95
CA GLN A 239 7.75 -2.10 -10.73
C GLN A 239 9.03 -2.25 -11.52
N PHE A 240 9.45 -3.48 -11.69
CA PHE A 240 10.66 -3.78 -12.45
C PHE A 240 10.60 -5.18 -13.08
N PHE A 241 11.50 -5.41 -14.02
CA PHE A 241 11.90 -6.74 -14.48
C PHE A 241 13.42 -6.75 -14.69
N ALA A 242 14.10 -7.65 -13.98
CA ALA A 242 15.56 -7.75 -13.97
C ALA A 242 16.06 -8.94 -14.79
N ALA A 243 17.21 -8.75 -15.45
CA ALA A 243 18.01 -9.82 -16.03
C ALA A 243 19.48 -9.41 -16.06
N GLU A 244 20.37 -10.35 -16.42
CA GLU A 244 21.84 -10.14 -16.46
C GLU A 244 22.27 -9.02 -17.43
N THR A 245 21.44 -8.75 -18.45
CA THR A 245 21.65 -7.64 -19.39
C THR A 245 20.34 -6.93 -19.69
N GLU A 246 20.42 -5.63 -19.96
CA GLU A 246 19.25 -4.82 -20.34
C GLU A 246 18.55 -5.42 -21.58
N LYS A 247 19.31 -5.89 -22.56
CA LYS A 247 18.74 -6.53 -23.76
C LYS A 247 17.93 -7.77 -23.39
N LYS A 248 18.48 -8.66 -22.54
CA LYS A 248 17.78 -9.87 -22.08
C LYS A 248 16.51 -9.52 -21.31
N ALA A 249 16.60 -8.54 -20.41
CA ALA A 249 15.43 -8.07 -19.65
C ALA A 249 14.32 -7.59 -20.59
N LYS A 250 14.64 -6.72 -21.54
CA LYS A 250 13.69 -6.18 -22.51
C LYS A 250 13.08 -7.25 -23.43
N ASP A 251 13.92 -8.12 -23.98
CA ASP A 251 13.45 -9.19 -24.87
C ASP A 251 12.52 -10.17 -24.13
N THR A 252 12.83 -10.48 -22.87
CA THR A 252 12.02 -11.40 -22.05
C THR A 252 10.71 -10.76 -21.61
N PHE A 253 10.73 -9.50 -21.15
CA PHE A 253 9.55 -8.87 -20.58
C PHE A 253 8.59 -8.29 -21.64
N ARG A 254 9.06 -7.98 -22.84
CA ARG A 254 8.25 -7.35 -23.89
C ARG A 254 6.95 -8.08 -24.21
N PRO A 255 6.89 -9.42 -24.39
CA PRO A 255 5.62 -10.10 -24.64
C PRO A 255 4.60 -9.88 -23.53
N TYR A 256 5.05 -9.84 -22.28
CA TYR A 256 4.21 -9.58 -21.10
C TYR A 256 3.72 -8.14 -21.08
N PHE A 257 4.60 -7.17 -21.34
CA PHE A 257 4.24 -5.77 -21.42
C PHE A 257 3.17 -5.54 -22.50
N ASP A 258 3.39 -6.03 -23.71
CA ASP A 258 2.52 -5.79 -24.86
C ASP A 258 1.13 -6.47 -24.70
N ASN A 259 1.03 -7.56 -23.91
CA ASN A 259 -0.19 -8.29 -23.70
C ASN A 259 -0.97 -7.83 -22.44
N ALA A 260 -0.33 -7.11 -21.53
CA ALA A 260 -0.91 -6.85 -20.22
C ALA A 260 -2.07 -5.85 -20.26
N PRO A 261 -3.22 -6.18 -19.66
CA PRO A 261 -4.33 -5.23 -19.51
C PRO A 261 -3.95 -3.98 -18.71
N VAL A 262 -2.97 -4.11 -17.79
CA VAL A 262 -2.49 -3.03 -16.92
C VAL A 262 -1.75 -1.95 -17.70
N TYR A 263 -0.94 -2.34 -18.69
CA TYR A 263 -0.24 -1.39 -19.57
C TYR A 263 -1.11 -0.96 -20.75
N GLY A 264 -2.09 -1.77 -21.08
CA GLY A 264 -3.07 -1.52 -22.13
C GLY A 264 -2.46 -1.39 -23.51
N HIS A 265 -3.21 -0.78 -24.40
CA HIS A 265 -2.73 -0.39 -25.74
C HIS A 265 -2.19 1.06 -25.73
N GLY A 266 -1.42 1.38 -24.70
CA GLY A 266 -0.86 2.70 -24.46
C GLY A 266 0.51 2.91 -25.14
N PRO A 267 1.42 3.66 -24.51
CA PRO A 267 2.75 3.93 -25.03
C PRO A 267 3.59 2.64 -25.17
N SER A 268 4.63 2.71 -26.00
CA SER A 268 5.62 1.63 -26.11
C SER A 268 6.28 1.33 -24.75
N MET A 269 6.85 0.14 -24.58
CA MET A 269 7.58 -0.18 -23.36
C MET A 269 8.71 0.81 -23.08
N GLU A 270 9.39 1.28 -24.11
CA GLU A 270 10.46 2.29 -24.03
C GLU A 270 9.93 3.65 -23.52
N ASP A 271 8.79 4.10 -24.04
CA ASP A 271 8.16 5.34 -23.58
C ASP A 271 7.62 5.19 -22.16
N PHE A 272 7.01 4.05 -21.86
CA PHE A 272 6.47 3.78 -20.55
C PHE A 272 7.57 3.73 -19.48
N THR A 273 8.69 3.04 -19.73
CA THR A 273 9.85 3.00 -18.82
C THR A 273 10.52 4.36 -18.65
N ARG A 274 10.44 5.24 -19.66
CA ARG A 274 10.95 6.61 -19.53
C ARG A 274 10.07 7.47 -18.64
N MET A 275 8.74 7.30 -18.70
CA MET A 275 7.76 8.17 -18.03
C MET A 275 7.31 7.68 -16.66
N THR A 276 7.57 6.41 -16.33
CA THR A 276 7.05 5.77 -15.10
C THR A 276 8.18 5.07 -14.34
N PRO A 277 7.94 4.56 -13.13
CA PRO A 277 8.95 3.80 -12.38
C PRO A 277 9.24 2.40 -12.94
N LEU A 278 8.51 1.91 -13.94
CA LEU A 278 8.85 0.61 -14.53
C LEU A 278 10.30 0.63 -15.03
N THR A 279 11.11 -0.25 -14.49
CA THR A 279 12.50 -0.41 -14.91
C THR A 279 12.71 -1.83 -15.43
N VAL A 280 13.09 -1.94 -16.71
CA VAL A 280 13.37 -3.22 -17.36
C VAL A 280 14.84 -3.22 -17.75
N GLY A 281 15.67 -3.90 -16.96
CA GLY A 281 17.13 -3.81 -17.10
C GLY A 281 17.90 -4.70 -16.16
N THR A 282 19.14 -4.29 -15.84
CA THR A 282 19.97 -5.01 -14.87
C THR A 282 19.64 -4.58 -13.42
N PRO A 283 20.05 -5.36 -12.41
CA PRO A 283 19.91 -4.96 -11.02
C PRO A 283 20.49 -3.56 -10.72
N GLU A 284 21.65 -3.22 -11.31
CA GLU A 284 22.29 -1.91 -11.14
C GLU A 284 21.42 -0.78 -11.70
N GLN A 285 20.83 -0.96 -12.89
CA GLN A 285 19.93 0.04 -13.47
C GLN A 285 18.68 0.26 -12.63
N ILE A 286 18.17 -0.80 -11.98
CA ILE A 286 17.04 -0.70 -11.05
C ILE A 286 17.47 0.06 -9.79
N ILE A 287 18.63 -0.27 -9.22
CA ILE A 287 19.19 0.43 -8.06
C ILE A 287 19.33 1.92 -8.35
N ASP A 288 20.00 2.29 -9.45
CA ASP A 288 20.22 3.68 -9.84
C ASP A 288 18.90 4.44 -9.99
N ARG A 289 17.89 3.80 -10.60
CA ARG A 289 16.57 4.39 -10.81
C ARG A 289 15.87 4.72 -9.47
N TYR A 290 15.86 3.78 -8.52
CA TYR A 290 15.16 3.97 -7.25
C TYR A 290 15.93 4.88 -6.28
N LEU A 291 17.27 4.91 -6.34
CA LEU A 291 18.07 5.92 -5.64
C LEU A 291 17.82 7.32 -6.19
N GLY A 292 17.69 7.46 -7.52
CA GLY A 292 17.35 8.74 -8.15
C GLY A 292 15.98 9.30 -7.75
N TYR A 293 15.03 8.46 -7.34
CA TYR A 293 13.73 8.96 -6.87
C TYR A 293 13.85 9.74 -5.57
N ALA A 294 14.76 9.36 -4.67
CA ALA A 294 15.01 10.11 -3.44
C ALA A 294 15.49 11.54 -3.70
N ASP A 295 16.18 11.78 -4.82
CA ASP A 295 16.64 13.13 -5.19
C ASP A 295 15.44 14.06 -5.55
N HIS A 296 14.30 13.50 -5.92
CA HIS A 296 13.07 14.25 -6.26
C HIS A 296 12.07 14.34 -5.10
N VAL A 297 11.89 13.24 -4.36
CA VAL A 297 10.86 13.17 -3.30
C VAL A 297 11.42 13.29 -1.89
N GLY A 298 12.76 13.31 -1.75
CA GLY A 298 13.42 13.22 -0.43
C GLY A 298 13.35 11.81 0.16
N ASP A 299 13.72 11.65 1.42
CA ASP A 299 13.62 10.36 2.11
C ASP A 299 12.19 9.86 2.21
N TYR A 300 12.02 8.55 2.06
CA TYR A 300 10.74 7.88 2.26
C TYR A 300 10.97 6.53 2.98
N GLN A 301 9.92 6.00 3.59
CA GLN A 301 10.06 4.93 4.58
C GLN A 301 9.68 3.55 4.06
N ARG A 302 8.96 3.48 2.91
CA ARG A 302 8.54 2.20 2.31
C ARG A 302 8.59 2.23 0.80
N GLN A 303 9.19 1.20 0.20
CA GLN A 303 9.13 0.91 -1.23
C GLN A 303 8.43 -0.43 -1.45
N LEU A 304 7.30 -0.43 -2.16
CA LEU A 304 6.62 -1.65 -2.59
C LEU A 304 6.74 -1.83 -4.10
N PHE A 305 7.04 -3.06 -4.53
CA PHE A 305 7.16 -3.40 -5.94
C PHE A 305 5.98 -4.28 -6.38
N LEU A 306 5.29 -3.88 -7.45
CA LEU A 306 4.37 -4.74 -8.17
C LEU A 306 5.21 -5.78 -8.91
N ILE A 307 5.04 -7.06 -8.55
CA ILE A 307 5.97 -8.09 -8.99
C ILE A 307 5.32 -9.15 -9.89
N ASP A 308 4.06 -9.44 -9.69
CA ASP A 308 3.37 -10.61 -10.21
C ASP A 308 2.24 -10.25 -11.19
N HIS A 309 2.51 -9.38 -12.13
CA HIS A 309 1.55 -8.83 -13.07
C HIS A 309 1.82 -9.30 -14.51
N ALA A 310 0.94 -8.93 -15.42
CA ALA A 310 1.12 -9.11 -16.87
C ALA A 310 1.11 -10.58 -17.36
N GLY A 311 0.67 -11.54 -16.54
CA GLY A 311 0.68 -12.95 -16.90
C GLY A 311 2.03 -13.64 -16.72
N LEU A 312 2.96 -13.03 -15.98
CA LEU A 312 4.23 -13.66 -15.62
C LEU A 312 3.98 -14.99 -14.89
N PRO A 313 4.65 -16.09 -15.29
CA PRO A 313 4.53 -17.36 -14.59
C PRO A 313 5.17 -17.28 -13.19
N LEU A 314 4.64 -18.05 -12.24
CA LEU A 314 5.12 -18.03 -10.85
C LEU A 314 6.64 -18.21 -10.74
N SER A 315 7.23 -19.07 -11.55
CA SER A 315 8.68 -19.29 -11.54
C SER A 315 9.48 -18.01 -11.84
N ALA A 316 9.03 -17.23 -12.82
CA ALA A 316 9.67 -15.95 -13.14
C ALA A 316 9.46 -14.93 -12.02
N VAL A 317 8.27 -14.87 -11.43
CA VAL A 317 7.99 -13.99 -10.27
C VAL A 317 8.90 -14.32 -9.08
N LEU A 318 9.05 -15.60 -8.74
CA LEU A 318 9.92 -16.03 -7.63
C LEU A 318 11.40 -15.71 -7.91
N GLU A 319 11.86 -15.82 -9.16
CA GLU A 319 13.21 -15.39 -9.58
C GLU A 319 13.38 -13.87 -9.39
N GLN A 320 12.40 -13.06 -9.82
CA GLN A 320 12.46 -11.62 -9.63
C GLN A 320 12.50 -11.23 -8.15
N ILE A 321 11.78 -11.93 -7.28
CA ILE A 321 11.81 -11.72 -5.81
C ILE A 321 13.20 -12.09 -5.27
N GLU A 322 13.80 -13.14 -5.76
CA GLU A 322 15.15 -13.55 -5.36
C GLU A 322 16.20 -12.50 -5.72
N ILE A 323 16.17 -11.99 -6.95
CA ILE A 323 17.03 -10.88 -7.40
C ILE A 323 16.80 -9.64 -6.55
N LEU A 324 15.51 -9.28 -6.29
CA LEU A 324 15.16 -8.14 -5.45
C LEU A 324 15.79 -8.26 -4.06
N GLY A 325 15.61 -9.39 -3.39
CA GLY A 325 16.08 -9.59 -2.02
C GLY A 325 17.59 -9.75 -1.90
N LYS A 326 18.26 -10.36 -2.88
CA LYS A 326 19.71 -10.66 -2.80
C LYS A 326 20.60 -9.62 -3.43
N GLU A 327 20.16 -8.95 -4.48
CA GLU A 327 21.03 -8.07 -5.28
C GLU A 327 20.61 -6.59 -5.18
N ILE A 328 19.32 -6.29 -5.12
CA ILE A 328 18.80 -4.91 -5.19
C ILE A 328 18.61 -4.31 -3.80
N VAL A 329 17.79 -4.94 -2.95
CA VAL A 329 17.41 -4.38 -1.64
C VAL A 329 18.58 -4.16 -0.70
N PRO A 330 19.60 -5.05 -0.60
CA PRO A 330 20.74 -4.79 0.28
C PRO A 330 21.50 -3.50 -0.06
N VAL A 331 21.67 -3.20 -1.34
CA VAL A 331 22.33 -1.97 -1.80
C VAL A 331 21.47 -0.74 -1.56
N LEU A 332 20.18 -0.82 -1.92
CA LEU A 332 19.25 0.28 -1.68
C LEU A 332 19.16 0.62 -0.19
N ARG A 333 19.04 -0.40 0.68
CA ARG A 333 18.93 -0.23 2.13
C ARG A 333 20.16 0.47 2.70
N ALA A 334 21.35 0.00 2.35
CA ALA A 334 22.60 0.60 2.83
C ALA A 334 22.75 2.06 2.36
N GLU A 335 22.36 2.36 1.14
CA GLU A 335 22.50 3.70 0.59
C GLU A 335 21.47 4.67 1.16
N PHE A 336 20.21 4.26 1.35
CA PHE A 336 19.19 5.04 2.03
C PHE A 336 19.57 5.32 3.49
N GLU A 337 20.10 4.33 4.20
CA GLU A 337 20.57 4.50 5.58
C GLU A 337 21.72 5.50 5.66
N ARG A 338 22.68 5.42 4.74
CA ARG A 338 23.84 6.32 4.66
C ARG A 338 23.45 7.78 4.40
N ARG A 339 22.40 8.00 3.57
CA ARG A 339 21.98 9.35 3.15
C ARG A 339 21.05 10.02 4.16
N ARG A 340 20.30 9.24 4.94
CA ARG A 340 19.20 9.73 5.78
C ARG A 340 19.72 10.59 6.93
N PRO A 341 19.15 11.82 7.12
CA PRO A 341 19.39 12.61 8.31
C PRO A 341 18.88 11.92 9.58
N ALA A 342 19.59 12.06 10.69
CA ALA A 342 19.29 11.34 11.95
C ALA A 342 17.90 11.64 12.54
N HIS A 343 17.31 12.80 12.24
CA HIS A 343 15.98 13.17 12.71
C HIS A 343 14.82 12.67 11.82
N VAL A 344 15.14 12.14 10.63
CA VAL A 344 14.15 11.58 9.70
C VAL A 344 13.89 10.12 10.06
N PRO A 345 12.62 9.70 10.23
CA PRO A 345 12.29 8.31 10.52
C PRO A 345 12.82 7.34 9.45
N SER A 346 13.44 6.25 9.88
CA SER A 346 13.93 5.20 8.97
C SER A 346 12.81 4.32 8.44
N ASP A 347 11.81 4.07 9.28
CA ASP A 347 10.74 3.11 9.04
C ASP A 347 9.39 3.70 9.43
N PRO A 348 8.30 3.20 8.85
CA PRO A 348 6.97 3.54 9.33
C PRO A 348 6.73 2.95 10.72
N PRO A 349 5.79 3.52 11.49
CA PRO A 349 5.41 2.96 12.79
C PRO A 349 4.97 1.50 12.67
N THR A 350 5.45 0.68 13.59
CA THR A 350 5.04 -0.71 13.78
C THR A 350 4.12 -0.82 15.00
N HIS A 351 3.39 -1.92 15.15
CA HIS A 351 2.58 -2.15 16.35
C HIS A 351 3.44 -2.02 17.64
N ALA A 352 4.61 -2.64 17.64
CA ALA A 352 5.52 -2.58 18.80
C ALA A 352 5.98 -1.15 19.11
N SER A 353 6.33 -0.34 18.10
CA SER A 353 6.72 1.06 18.33
C SER A 353 5.55 1.90 18.83
N LEU A 354 4.35 1.71 18.28
CA LEU A 354 3.14 2.41 18.73
C LEU A 354 2.73 2.02 20.17
N VAL A 355 2.95 0.78 20.57
CA VAL A 355 2.77 0.34 21.96
C VAL A 355 3.78 1.04 22.87
N ALA A 356 5.04 1.12 22.45
CA ALA A 356 6.13 1.73 23.22
C ALA A 356 5.97 3.25 23.41
N GLU A 357 5.30 3.96 22.49
CA GLU A 357 4.98 5.37 22.64
C GLU A 357 4.03 5.67 23.82
N GLY A 358 3.34 4.66 24.32
CA GLY A 358 2.42 4.79 25.46
C GLY A 358 1.04 5.37 25.09
N PRO A 359 0.16 5.52 26.11
CA PRO A 359 -1.24 5.90 25.87
C PRO A 359 -1.41 7.37 25.42
N GLU A 360 -0.42 8.22 25.66
CA GLU A 360 -0.43 9.64 25.29
C GLU A 360 0.05 9.90 23.85
N SER A 361 0.39 8.83 23.10
CA SER A 361 0.85 8.97 21.71
C SER A 361 -0.20 9.69 20.85
N PRO A 362 0.22 10.64 20.00
CA PRO A 362 -0.65 11.29 19.03
C PRO A 362 -1.38 10.29 18.13
N HIS A 363 -0.75 9.16 17.82
CA HIS A 363 -1.35 8.09 17.03
C HIS A 363 -2.52 7.39 17.74
N ARG A 364 -2.59 7.51 19.09
CA ARG A 364 -3.68 6.96 19.91
C ARG A 364 -4.78 7.97 20.23
N LEU A 365 -4.43 9.24 20.42
CA LEU A 365 -5.26 10.23 21.07
C LEU A 365 -5.92 11.27 20.15
N ILE A 366 -5.59 11.34 18.86
CA ILE A 366 -6.16 12.39 18.03
C ILE A 366 -7.66 12.14 17.85
N ARG A 367 -8.45 12.75 18.73
CA ARG A 367 -9.88 12.92 18.56
C ARG A 367 -10.13 13.96 17.48
N PRO A 368 -11.07 13.75 16.55
CA PRO A 368 -11.42 14.75 15.56
C PRO A 368 -11.76 16.14 16.13
N ALA A 369 -12.35 16.18 17.34
CA ALA A 369 -12.66 17.42 18.03
C ALA A 369 -11.44 18.26 18.42
N ASP A 370 -10.29 17.61 18.64
CA ASP A 370 -9.05 18.32 19.05
C ASP A 370 -8.35 18.99 17.86
N LEU A 371 -8.66 18.57 16.65
CA LEU A 371 -8.09 19.12 15.41
C LEU A 371 -8.83 20.37 14.94
N HIS A 372 -10.16 20.43 15.10
CA HIS A 372 -10.95 21.63 14.80
C HIS A 372 -10.64 22.79 15.72
N ALA A 373 -10.18 22.53 16.95
CA ALA A 373 -9.82 23.58 17.90
C ALA A 373 -8.53 24.35 17.53
N LYS A 374 -7.73 23.86 16.59
CA LYS A 374 -6.49 24.54 16.13
C LYS A 374 -6.73 25.47 14.94
N ASP A 375 -7.79 25.24 14.17
CA ASP A 375 -8.12 26.10 13.01
C ASP A 375 -8.90 27.37 13.40
N GLU A 376 -9.32 27.51 14.70
CA GLU A 376 -9.98 28.69 15.23
C GLU A 376 -9.04 29.66 15.99
N LYS A 377 -7.74 29.43 15.94
CA LYS A 377 -6.71 30.32 16.48
C LYS A 377 -5.76 30.79 15.39
#